data_479c747cb38d305b44344b11b8528685
#
_entry.id   479c747cb38d305b44344b11b8528685
#
_cell.length_a   1.000
_cell.length_b   1.000
_cell.length_c   1.000
_cell.angle_alpha   90.00
_cell.angle_beta   90.00
_cell.angle_gamma   90.00
#
_symmetry.space_group_name_H-M   'P 1'
#
loop_
_entity.id
_entity.type
_entity.pdbx_description
1 polymer ?
#
loop_
_entity_poly.entity_id
_entity_poly.type
_entity_poly.pdbx_seq_one_letter_code
_entity_poly.pdbx_strand_id
1 'polypeptide(L)'
;SSNSEVLAELEQALHPSTRLVVLSHLLWNTGQIMPIAAVAEHLSNHSHRPFLLVDAAQSFGQIPVAEAAAAADIYAFTGHKWACGPEGLGGVALSERVLSEGQPTLIGWRSLRDESKADLTASAPFHSDSRRFEVATSCVPLLAGLRSSLDLLEQQGSADQRLATIRSKSAAVWTALQNIEGITTLLNTPPASGLVSFQIAGERNPASWVQGLGANGIWIRDLADPECLRACTHVCTTTEEINALLLELGGCTS
;
A
#
# COMPACT_ATOMS: atom_id res chain seq x y z
N SER A 1 -6.44 -8.72 12.96
CA SER A 1 -5.68 -8.60 14.22
C SER A 1 -5.86 -7.20 14.81
N SER A 2 -5.92 -7.09 16.13
CA SER A 2 -5.91 -5.81 16.85
C SER A 2 -4.50 -5.20 16.85
N ASN A 3 -4.39 -3.91 17.15
CA ASN A 3 -3.07 -3.27 17.28
C ASN A 3 -2.20 -3.93 18.35
N SER A 4 -2.80 -4.37 19.45
CA SER A 4 -2.09 -5.07 20.53
C SER A 4 -1.55 -6.45 20.09
N GLU A 5 -2.30 -7.18 19.28
CA GLU A 5 -1.82 -8.45 18.71
C GLU A 5 -0.65 -8.22 17.76
N VAL A 6 -0.74 -7.19 16.89
CA VAL A 6 0.37 -6.84 15.99
C VAL A 6 1.65 -6.51 16.75
N LEU A 7 1.55 -5.73 17.83
CA LEU A 7 2.71 -5.38 18.66
C LEU A 7 3.26 -6.59 19.42
N ALA A 8 2.40 -7.50 19.90
CA ALA A 8 2.81 -8.72 20.58
C ALA A 8 3.57 -9.66 19.64
N GLU A 9 3.07 -9.85 18.42
CA GLU A 9 3.75 -10.65 17.38
C GLU A 9 5.09 -10.02 16.96
N LEU A 10 5.13 -8.69 16.83
CA LEU A 10 6.36 -7.96 16.55
C LEU A 10 7.41 -8.20 17.65
N GLU A 11 7.03 -8.06 18.93
CA GLU A 11 7.94 -8.27 20.06
C GLU A 11 8.51 -9.70 20.09
N GLN A 12 7.69 -10.69 19.77
CA GLN A 12 8.15 -12.09 19.67
C GLN A 12 9.11 -12.32 18.50
N ALA A 13 8.92 -11.58 17.39
CA ALA A 13 9.77 -11.71 16.21
C ALA A 13 11.08 -10.92 16.31
N LEU A 14 11.16 -9.93 17.20
CA LEU A 14 12.36 -9.12 17.37
C LEU A 14 13.48 -9.94 18.00
N HIS A 15 14.67 -9.83 17.39
CA HIS A 15 15.89 -10.45 17.87
C HIS A 15 16.94 -9.37 18.21
N PRO A 16 17.87 -9.57 19.17
CA PRO A 16 18.92 -8.59 19.46
C PRO A 16 19.77 -8.14 18.26
N SER A 17 19.83 -8.96 17.19
CA SER A 17 20.50 -8.61 15.93
C SER A 17 19.58 -7.99 14.87
N THR A 18 18.28 -7.81 15.15
CA THR A 18 17.36 -7.17 14.19
C THR A 18 17.80 -5.74 13.93
N ARG A 19 18.02 -5.40 12.66
CA ARG A 19 18.46 -4.07 12.21
C ARG A 19 17.40 -3.34 11.39
N LEU A 20 16.48 -4.09 10.80
CA LEU A 20 15.42 -3.57 9.95
C LEU A 20 14.14 -4.37 10.19
N VAL A 21 13.04 -3.65 10.34
CA VAL A 21 11.68 -4.18 10.33
C VAL A 21 11.00 -3.67 9.07
N VAL A 22 10.38 -4.57 8.31
CA VAL A 22 9.64 -4.24 7.08
C VAL A 22 8.18 -4.61 7.27
N LEU A 23 7.29 -3.63 7.15
CA LEU A 23 5.84 -3.84 7.25
C LEU A 23 5.09 -3.15 6.12
N SER A 24 4.02 -3.78 5.64
CA SER A 24 3.06 -3.07 4.80
C SER A 24 2.19 -2.15 5.67
N HIS A 25 1.91 -0.91 5.22
CA HIS A 25 0.96 -0.02 5.91
C HIS A 25 -0.49 -0.52 5.76
N LEU A 26 -0.81 -1.08 4.61
CA LEU A 26 -2.10 -1.69 4.30
C LEU A 26 -1.85 -3.07 3.70
N LEU A 27 -2.33 -4.12 4.36
CA LEU A 27 -2.17 -5.50 3.88
C LEU A 27 -2.97 -5.70 2.59
N TRP A 28 -2.28 -6.13 1.54
CA TRP A 28 -2.83 -6.25 0.20
C TRP A 28 -3.86 -7.39 0.06
N ASN A 29 -3.82 -8.36 0.95
CA ASN A 29 -4.70 -9.53 0.95
C ASN A 29 -5.96 -9.34 1.79
N THR A 30 -5.87 -8.78 2.99
CA THR A 30 -7.00 -8.63 3.91
C THR A 30 -7.59 -7.22 3.93
N GLY A 31 -6.82 -6.21 3.50
CA GLY A 31 -7.22 -4.81 3.65
C GLY A 31 -7.05 -4.26 5.08
N GLN A 32 -6.35 -4.98 5.96
CA GLN A 32 -6.04 -4.51 7.31
C GLN A 32 -5.04 -3.37 7.27
N ILE A 33 -5.33 -2.29 7.98
CA ILE A 33 -4.40 -1.17 8.20
C ILE A 33 -3.51 -1.52 9.39
N MET A 34 -2.20 -1.46 9.20
CA MET A 34 -1.21 -1.75 10.24
C MET A 34 -0.91 -0.49 11.07
N PRO A 35 -0.70 -0.61 12.40
CA PRO A 35 -0.53 0.51 13.32
C PRO A 35 0.91 1.07 13.26
N ILE A 36 1.30 1.69 12.15
CA ILE A 36 2.69 2.08 11.88
C ILE A 36 3.25 3.02 12.96
N ALA A 37 2.48 4.00 13.43
CA ALA A 37 2.95 4.91 14.48
C ALA A 37 3.26 4.16 15.78
N ALA A 38 2.39 3.23 16.22
CA ALA A 38 2.61 2.42 17.40
C ALA A 38 3.80 1.46 17.25
N VAL A 39 3.99 0.90 16.05
CA VAL A 39 5.17 0.07 15.72
C VAL A 39 6.45 0.92 15.80
N ALA A 40 6.45 2.12 15.22
CA ALA A 40 7.60 3.02 15.27
C ALA A 40 7.97 3.41 16.71
N GLU A 41 6.95 3.73 17.53
CA GLU A 41 7.15 4.02 18.96
C GLU A 41 7.73 2.81 19.69
N HIS A 42 7.19 1.61 19.47
CA HIS A 42 7.71 0.37 20.05
C HIS A 42 9.17 0.13 19.69
N LEU A 43 9.54 0.25 18.41
CA LEU A 43 10.91 0.10 17.93
C LEU A 43 11.86 1.17 18.44
N SER A 44 11.39 2.39 18.69
CA SER A 44 12.20 3.48 19.24
C SER A 44 12.68 3.18 20.66
N ASN A 45 11.92 2.41 21.42
CA ASN A 45 12.23 1.97 22.79
C ASN A 45 13.06 0.67 22.82
N HIS A 46 13.22 -0.03 21.68
CA HIS A 46 14.06 -1.21 21.63
C HIS A 46 15.55 -0.88 21.71
N SER A 47 16.32 -1.70 22.42
CA SER A 47 17.76 -1.44 22.73
C SER A 47 18.64 -1.17 21.49
N HIS A 48 18.33 -1.81 20.37
CA HIS A 48 19.05 -1.65 19.09
C HIS A 48 18.38 -0.73 18.09
N ARG A 49 17.19 -0.21 18.40
CA ARG A 49 16.42 0.70 17.55
C ARG A 49 16.46 0.32 16.07
N PRO A 50 15.88 -0.84 15.67
CA PRO A 50 15.85 -1.23 14.26
C PRO A 50 15.23 -0.14 13.40
N PHE A 51 15.65 -0.02 12.15
CA PHE A 51 14.98 0.83 11.18
C PHE A 51 13.60 0.27 10.82
N LEU A 52 12.64 1.15 10.60
CA LEU A 52 11.31 0.78 10.11
C LEU A 52 11.15 1.20 8.65
N LEU A 53 11.05 0.21 7.76
CA LEU A 53 10.66 0.40 6.37
C LEU A 53 9.18 0.04 6.21
N VAL A 54 8.41 0.96 5.67
CA VAL A 54 6.98 0.79 5.42
C VAL A 54 6.73 0.68 3.92
N ASP A 55 6.17 -0.46 3.51
CA ASP A 55 5.61 -0.63 2.17
C ASP A 55 4.22 0.01 2.11
N ALA A 56 4.13 1.11 1.41
CA ALA A 56 2.92 1.89 1.21
C ALA A 56 2.25 1.67 -0.16
N ALA A 57 2.60 0.60 -0.85
CA ALA A 57 2.09 0.32 -2.19
C ALA A 57 0.56 0.19 -2.26
N GLN A 58 -0.10 -0.18 -1.17
CA GLN A 58 -1.57 -0.24 -1.10
C GLN A 58 -2.19 0.95 -0.37
N SER A 59 -1.44 1.69 0.43
CA SER A 59 -1.97 2.79 1.27
C SER A 59 -1.92 4.15 0.58
N PHE A 60 -0.84 4.45 -0.15
CA PHE A 60 -0.68 5.74 -0.81
C PHE A 60 -1.75 5.97 -1.89
N GLY A 61 -2.50 7.06 -1.75
CA GLY A 61 -3.65 7.39 -2.60
C GLY A 61 -4.99 6.83 -2.11
N GLN A 62 -4.99 5.84 -1.21
CA GLN A 62 -6.19 5.20 -0.68
C GLN A 62 -6.59 5.71 0.70
N ILE A 63 -5.63 5.74 1.62
CA ILE A 63 -5.85 6.15 3.02
C ILE A 63 -4.96 7.35 3.37
N PRO A 64 -5.24 8.09 4.46
CA PRO A 64 -4.32 9.10 4.99
C PRO A 64 -2.98 8.46 5.36
N VAL A 65 -1.88 9.04 4.90
CA VAL A 65 -0.53 8.45 5.06
C VAL A 65 0.44 9.33 5.84
N ALA A 66 0.09 10.59 6.11
CA ALA A 66 1.02 11.57 6.67
C ALA A 66 1.62 11.15 8.01
N GLU A 67 0.79 10.64 8.94
CA GLU A 67 1.24 10.19 10.26
C GLU A 67 2.18 8.98 10.14
N ALA A 68 1.80 7.97 9.36
CA ALA A 68 2.62 6.77 9.16
C ALA A 68 3.94 7.09 8.44
N ALA A 69 3.90 7.98 7.45
CA ALA A 69 5.11 8.41 6.74
C ALA A 69 6.06 9.21 7.64
N ALA A 70 5.52 10.04 8.55
CA ALA A 70 6.32 10.79 9.51
C ALA A 70 6.92 9.89 10.61
N ALA A 71 6.26 8.79 10.96
CA ALA A 71 6.71 7.85 11.97
C ALA A 71 7.76 6.84 11.45
N ALA A 72 7.72 6.51 10.16
CA ALA A 72 8.62 5.54 9.55
C ALA A 72 10.02 6.12 9.28
N ASP A 73 11.05 5.26 9.32
CA ASP A 73 12.38 5.65 8.83
C ASP A 73 12.41 5.70 7.29
N ILE A 74 11.74 4.77 6.64
CA ILE A 74 11.61 4.68 5.19
C ILE A 74 10.15 4.41 4.86
N TYR A 75 9.50 5.29 4.11
CA TYR A 75 8.12 5.10 3.65
C TYR A 75 8.10 5.08 2.13
N ALA A 76 7.95 3.88 1.53
CA ALA A 76 8.06 3.67 0.09
C ALA A 76 6.69 3.40 -0.54
N PHE A 77 6.36 4.09 -1.64
CA PHE A 77 5.09 3.95 -2.33
C PHE A 77 5.22 3.87 -3.84
N THR A 78 4.18 3.35 -4.49
CA THR A 78 4.04 3.31 -5.95
C THR A 78 3.02 4.33 -6.43
N GLY A 79 3.26 4.93 -7.61
CA GLY A 79 2.33 5.88 -8.21
C GLY A 79 1.15 5.24 -8.95
N HIS A 80 1.32 4.03 -9.49
CA HIS A 80 0.39 3.41 -10.46
C HIS A 80 -0.80 2.66 -9.86
N LYS A 81 -0.92 2.57 -8.54
CA LYS A 81 -2.07 1.92 -7.88
C LYS A 81 -3.14 2.95 -7.50
N TRP A 82 -3.34 3.15 -6.23
CA TRP A 82 -4.40 4.01 -5.70
C TRP A 82 -4.21 5.51 -5.94
N ALA A 83 -2.98 5.93 -6.26
CA ALA A 83 -2.71 7.29 -6.70
C ALA A 83 -3.04 7.51 -8.18
N CYS A 84 -3.46 6.48 -8.94
CA CYS A 84 -3.86 6.54 -10.35
C CYS A 84 -2.82 7.19 -11.28
N GLY A 85 -1.53 7.15 -10.88
CA GLY A 85 -0.42 7.66 -11.66
C GLY A 85 0.12 6.65 -12.68
N PRO A 86 1.09 7.03 -13.48
CA PRO A 86 1.71 6.16 -14.48
C PRO A 86 2.52 5.04 -13.82
N GLU A 87 2.67 3.94 -14.52
CA GLU A 87 3.57 2.84 -14.15
C GLU A 87 5.05 3.29 -14.20
N GLY A 88 5.89 2.57 -13.46
CA GLY A 88 7.34 2.82 -13.45
C GLY A 88 7.79 4.00 -12.58
N LEU A 89 6.88 4.61 -11.80
CA LEU A 89 7.19 5.69 -10.88
C LEU A 89 6.63 5.41 -9.48
N GLY A 90 7.41 5.77 -8.48
CA GLY A 90 7.05 5.78 -7.08
C GLY A 90 7.84 6.84 -6.34
N GLY A 91 7.76 6.83 -5.03
CA GLY A 91 8.51 7.74 -4.19
C GLY A 91 8.87 7.11 -2.85
N VAL A 92 9.83 7.75 -2.20
CA VAL A 92 10.30 7.37 -0.86
C VAL A 92 10.39 8.62 0.00
N ALA A 93 9.77 8.58 1.17
CA ALA A 93 10.05 9.52 2.26
C ALA A 93 11.08 8.90 3.21
N LEU A 94 12.09 9.66 3.60
CA LEU A 94 13.19 9.22 4.45
C LEU A 94 13.26 10.09 5.71
N SER A 95 13.49 9.44 6.85
CA SER A 95 13.75 10.15 8.12
C SER A 95 15.15 10.78 8.13
N GLU A 96 15.34 11.80 8.96
CA GLU A 96 16.66 12.37 9.23
C GLU A 96 17.67 11.33 9.74
N ARG A 97 17.19 10.31 10.42
CA ARG A 97 18.01 9.20 10.88
C ARG A 97 18.57 8.40 9.69
N VAL A 98 17.77 8.11 8.67
CA VAL A 98 18.26 7.44 7.44
C VAL A 98 19.25 8.34 6.70
N LEU A 99 18.98 9.65 6.65
CA LEU A 99 19.90 10.59 6.00
C LEU A 99 21.24 10.71 6.75
N SER A 100 21.26 10.54 8.08
CA SER A 100 22.49 10.61 8.86
C SER A 100 23.28 9.30 8.90
N GLU A 101 22.59 8.15 8.99
CA GLU A 101 23.24 6.84 9.18
C GLU A 101 23.34 6.05 7.87
N GLY A 102 22.46 6.30 6.90
CA GLY A 102 22.39 5.57 5.64
C GLY A 102 23.43 6.02 4.63
N GLN A 103 24.01 5.04 3.91
CA GLN A 103 24.94 5.31 2.82
C GLN A 103 24.35 4.76 1.51
N PRO A 104 24.36 5.54 0.39
CA PRO A 104 23.93 5.04 -0.89
C PRO A 104 24.89 3.96 -1.39
N THR A 105 24.36 2.80 -1.78
CA THR A 105 25.15 1.70 -2.37
C THR A 105 25.16 1.77 -3.90
N LEU A 106 24.12 2.38 -4.49
CA LEU A 106 24.06 2.70 -5.91
C LEU A 106 24.21 4.20 -6.07
N ILE A 107 25.25 4.62 -6.76
CA ILE A 107 25.65 6.02 -6.90
C ILE A 107 25.66 6.38 -8.38
N GLY A 108 25.14 7.55 -8.70
CA GLY A 108 25.22 8.16 -9.99
C GLY A 108 25.31 9.67 -9.91
N TRP A 109 25.33 10.35 -11.04
CA TRP A 109 25.52 11.79 -11.09
C TRP A 109 24.44 12.56 -10.34
N ARG A 110 23.21 12.05 -10.25
CA ARG A 110 22.13 12.66 -9.47
C ARG A 110 22.32 12.55 -7.97
N SER A 111 23.08 11.57 -7.50
CA SER A 111 23.39 11.42 -6.08
C SER A 111 24.27 12.55 -5.55
N LEU A 112 25.03 13.21 -6.44
CA LEU A 112 26.07 14.14 -6.10
C LEU A 112 25.56 15.60 -6.13
N ARG A 113 25.91 16.37 -5.11
CA ARG A 113 25.65 17.80 -5.06
C ARG A 113 26.53 18.60 -6.04
N ASP A 114 27.73 18.11 -6.25
CA ASP A 114 28.72 18.72 -7.15
C ASP A 114 29.50 17.60 -7.85
N GLU A 115 29.15 17.35 -9.10
CA GLU A 115 29.77 16.29 -9.92
C GLU A 115 31.25 16.56 -10.19
N SER A 116 31.68 17.83 -10.23
CA SER A 116 33.09 18.21 -10.49
C SER A 116 34.04 17.84 -9.34
N LYS A 117 33.48 17.56 -8.15
CA LYS A 117 34.20 17.18 -6.94
C LYS A 117 34.05 15.70 -6.61
N ALA A 118 33.61 14.88 -7.55
CA ALA A 118 33.46 13.44 -7.36
C ALA A 118 34.82 12.78 -7.16
N ASP A 119 35.27 12.73 -5.93
CA ASP A 119 36.39 11.86 -5.52
C ASP A 119 35.78 10.53 -5.07
N LEU A 120 35.99 9.50 -5.87
CA LEU A 120 35.45 8.15 -5.61
C LEU A 120 36.12 7.46 -4.41
N THR A 121 37.07 8.11 -3.73
CA THR A 121 37.90 7.42 -2.73
C THR A 121 37.54 7.68 -1.27
N ALA A 122 36.89 8.78 -0.87
CA ALA A 122 36.69 9.02 0.54
C ALA A 122 35.47 9.88 0.97
N SER A 123 35.00 10.80 0.17
CA SER A 123 33.86 11.65 0.53
C SER A 123 33.14 12.20 -0.68
N ALA A 124 32.39 11.31 -1.36
CA ALA A 124 31.53 11.79 -2.43
C ALA A 124 30.64 12.90 -1.87
N PRO A 125 30.58 14.08 -2.52
CA PRO A 125 29.75 15.19 -2.06
C PRO A 125 28.28 14.93 -2.34
N PHE A 126 27.70 13.98 -1.65
CA PHE A 126 26.29 13.63 -1.76
C PHE A 126 25.38 14.81 -1.40
N HIS A 127 24.19 14.82 -1.96
CA HIS A 127 23.13 15.66 -1.45
C HIS A 127 22.90 15.37 0.05
N SER A 128 22.52 16.39 0.81
CA SER A 128 22.17 16.23 2.23
C SER A 128 20.77 15.68 2.46
N ASP A 129 19.96 15.59 1.40
CA ASP A 129 18.59 15.09 1.41
C ASP A 129 18.44 13.78 0.63
N SER A 130 17.20 13.34 0.42
CA SER A 130 16.86 12.06 -0.24
C SER A 130 17.42 11.92 -1.66
N ARG A 131 17.77 13.03 -2.34
CA ARG A 131 18.36 13.00 -3.68
C ARG A 131 19.69 12.23 -3.72
N ARG A 132 20.37 12.08 -2.56
CA ARG A 132 21.59 11.25 -2.46
C ARG A 132 21.37 9.79 -2.89
N PHE A 133 20.15 9.31 -2.88
CA PHE A 133 19.76 7.96 -3.30
C PHE A 133 19.22 7.89 -4.73
N GLU A 134 19.13 9.02 -5.44
CA GLU A 134 18.82 9.03 -6.87
C GLU A 134 20.08 8.77 -7.68
N VAL A 135 19.98 7.92 -8.72
CA VAL A 135 21.17 7.46 -9.48
C VAL A 135 21.35 8.25 -10.77
N ALA A 136 20.29 8.33 -11.58
CA ALA A 136 20.40 8.84 -12.95
C ALA A 136 19.16 9.64 -13.38
N THR A 137 19.03 9.88 -14.69
CA THR A 137 17.93 10.64 -15.28
C THR A 137 16.59 10.01 -14.98
N SER A 138 15.69 10.80 -14.42
CA SER A 138 14.29 10.42 -14.20
C SER A 138 13.47 10.67 -15.46
N CYS A 139 12.43 9.85 -15.66
CA CYS A 139 11.47 10.07 -16.74
C CYS A 139 10.52 11.22 -16.39
N VAL A 140 10.84 12.43 -16.85
CA VAL A 140 10.07 13.65 -16.56
C VAL A 140 8.57 13.54 -16.93
N PRO A 141 8.17 12.93 -18.07
CA PRO A 141 6.77 12.70 -18.38
C PRO A 141 6.01 11.89 -17.31
N LEU A 142 6.65 10.91 -16.70
CA LEU A 142 6.02 10.13 -15.61
C LEU A 142 5.82 10.97 -14.35
N LEU A 143 6.77 11.86 -14.03
CA LEU A 143 6.63 12.81 -12.91
C LEU A 143 5.46 13.77 -13.15
N ALA A 144 5.32 14.31 -14.36
CA ALA A 144 4.20 15.16 -14.73
C ALA A 144 2.86 14.40 -14.65
N GLY A 145 2.84 13.15 -15.13
CA GLY A 145 1.66 12.29 -15.05
C GLY A 145 1.24 11.99 -13.60
N LEU A 146 2.17 11.64 -12.72
CA LEU A 146 1.87 11.41 -11.30
C LEU A 146 1.35 12.70 -10.63
N ARG A 147 1.98 13.85 -10.92
CA ARG A 147 1.51 15.13 -10.39
C ARG A 147 0.06 15.39 -10.79
N SER A 148 -0.26 15.24 -12.09
CA SER A 148 -1.62 15.43 -12.58
C SER A 148 -2.63 14.48 -11.92
N SER A 149 -2.25 13.22 -11.69
CA SER A 149 -3.15 12.28 -11.01
C SER A 149 -3.38 12.63 -9.54
N LEU A 150 -2.35 13.12 -8.84
CA LEU A 150 -2.49 13.62 -7.47
C LEU A 150 -3.38 14.87 -7.41
N ASP A 151 -3.22 15.81 -8.34
CA ASP A 151 -4.09 16.98 -8.46
C ASP A 151 -5.56 16.57 -8.67
N LEU A 152 -5.83 15.54 -9.49
CA LEU A 152 -7.18 14.98 -9.70
C LEU A 152 -7.73 14.33 -8.41
N LEU A 153 -6.91 13.62 -7.68
CA LEU A 153 -7.32 13.03 -6.39
C LEU A 153 -7.64 14.11 -5.35
N GLU A 154 -6.86 15.19 -5.28
CA GLU A 154 -7.11 16.31 -4.38
C GLU A 154 -8.43 17.02 -4.69
N GLN A 155 -8.83 17.09 -5.95
CA GLN A 155 -10.14 17.61 -6.36
C GLN A 155 -11.31 16.75 -5.84
N GLN A 156 -11.08 15.49 -5.48
CA GLN A 156 -12.07 14.61 -4.85
C GLN A 156 -12.18 14.82 -3.32
N GLY A 157 -11.50 15.81 -2.78
CA GLY A 157 -11.48 16.16 -1.37
C GLY A 157 -10.20 15.75 -0.63
N SER A 158 -10.19 15.96 0.69
CA SER A 158 -9.08 15.55 1.54
C SER A 158 -8.89 14.02 1.57
N ALA A 159 -7.73 13.56 2.05
CA ALA A 159 -7.47 12.12 2.19
C ALA A 159 -8.53 11.42 3.06
N ASP A 160 -9.01 12.08 4.14
CA ASP A 160 -10.06 11.55 5.00
C ASP A 160 -11.42 11.47 4.29
N GLN A 161 -11.77 12.50 3.50
CA GLN A 161 -13.01 12.51 2.71
C GLN A 161 -13.00 11.42 1.64
N ARG A 162 -11.87 11.23 0.96
CA ARG A 162 -11.70 10.15 -0.01
C ARG A 162 -11.80 8.79 0.66
N LEU A 163 -11.14 8.61 1.81
CA LEU A 163 -11.24 7.37 2.57
C LEU A 163 -12.67 7.08 3.02
N ALA A 164 -13.41 8.09 3.50
CA ALA A 164 -14.82 7.93 3.87
C ALA A 164 -15.67 7.43 2.70
N THR A 165 -15.46 7.99 1.50
CA THR A 165 -16.12 7.55 0.26
C THR A 165 -15.74 6.11 -0.09
N ILE A 166 -14.46 5.77 -0.05
CA ILE A 166 -13.95 4.41 -0.32
C ILE A 166 -14.57 3.41 0.65
N ARG A 167 -14.57 3.72 1.95
CA ARG A 167 -15.13 2.85 3.00
C ARG A 167 -16.64 2.66 2.85
N SER A 168 -17.39 3.68 2.45
CA SER A 168 -18.81 3.54 2.18
C SER A 168 -19.06 2.52 1.07
N LYS A 169 -18.27 2.54 -0.01
CA LYS A 169 -18.37 1.61 -1.13
C LYS A 169 -17.92 0.19 -0.73
N SER A 170 -16.79 0.06 -0.05
CA SER A 170 -16.32 -1.26 0.40
C SER A 170 -17.26 -1.89 1.43
N ALA A 171 -17.86 -1.10 2.32
CA ALA A 171 -18.88 -1.58 3.25
C ALA A 171 -20.14 -2.05 2.53
N ALA A 172 -20.57 -1.35 1.46
CA ALA A 172 -21.71 -1.79 0.65
C ALA A 172 -21.44 -3.13 -0.03
N VAL A 173 -20.26 -3.32 -0.64
CA VAL A 173 -19.83 -4.61 -1.22
C VAL A 173 -19.79 -5.68 -0.14
N TRP A 174 -19.12 -5.42 0.99
CA TRP A 174 -19.00 -6.36 2.10
C TRP A 174 -20.36 -6.81 2.62
N THR A 175 -21.27 -5.86 2.86
CA THR A 175 -22.63 -6.14 3.36
C THR A 175 -23.43 -6.98 2.37
N ALA A 176 -23.34 -6.68 1.08
CA ALA A 176 -24.04 -7.43 0.04
C ALA A 176 -23.51 -8.86 -0.07
N LEU A 177 -22.19 -9.06 -0.02
CA LEU A 177 -21.56 -10.39 -0.05
C LEU A 177 -22.02 -11.29 1.11
N GLN A 178 -22.29 -10.73 2.30
CA GLN A 178 -22.82 -11.48 3.45
C GLN A 178 -24.22 -12.10 3.18
N ASN A 179 -24.96 -11.59 2.19
CA ASN A 179 -26.28 -12.05 1.84
C ASN A 179 -26.29 -13.02 0.64
N ILE A 180 -25.13 -13.33 0.07
CA ILE A 180 -25.01 -14.30 -1.02
C ILE A 180 -24.62 -15.65 -0.43
N GLU A 181 -25.45 -16.66 -0.65
CA GLU A 181 -25.20 -18.02 -0.18
C GLU A 181 -23.87 -18.56 -0.73
N GLY A 182 -23.11 -19.25 0.10
CA GLY A 182 -21.80 -19.80 -0.26
C GLY A 182 -20.66 -18.79 -0.29
N ILE A 183 -20.87 -17.50 0.01
CA ILE A 183 -19.81 -16.51 0.12
C ILE A 183 -19.47 -16.24 1.60
N THR A 184 -18.17 -16.21 1.91
CA THR A 184 -17.65 -15.85 3.23
C THR A 184 -16.62 -14.74 3.08
N THR A 185 -16.82 -13.61 3.73
CA THR A 185 -15.83 -12.52 3.77
C THR A 185 -14.72 -12.82 4.78
N LEU A 186 -13.47 -12.46 4.46
CA LEU A 186 -12.33 -12.71 5.36
C LEU A 186 -12.35 -11.85 6.62
N LEU A 187 -12.98 -10.69 6.58
CA LEU A 187 -13.17 -9.82 7.73
C LEU A 187 -14.58 -9.97 8.29
N ASN A 188 -14.69 -10.04 9.62
CA ASN A 188 -15.97 -10.11 10.33
C ASN A 188 -16.69 -8.76 10.44
N THR A 189 -16.04 -7.68 10.02
CA THR A 189 -16.55 -6.31 10.01
C THR A 189 -16.26 -5.65 8.68
N PRO A 190 -16.99 -4.59 8.28
CA PRO A 190 -16.71 -3.86 7.06
C PRO A 190 -15.25 -3.40 7.01
N PRO A 191 -14.58 -3.48 5.84
CA PRO A 191 -13.18 -3.12 5.71
C PRO A 191 -12.91 -1.65 6.09
N ALA A 192 -11.76 -1.41 6.73
CA ALA A 192 -11.28 -0.07 7.00
C ALA A 192 -10.66 0.61 5.75
N SER A 193 -10.58 -0.12 4.63
CA SER A 193 -9.96 0.26 3.37
C SER A 193 -10.87 -0.09 2.18
N GLY A 194 -10.43 0.15 0.96
CA GLY A 194 -11.15 -0.23 -0.26
C GLY A 194 -10.97 -1.69 -0.68
N LEU A 195 -10.32 -2.53 0.12
CA LEU A 195 -10.07 -3.93 -0.20
C LEU A 195 -11.09 -4.83 0.49
N VAL A 196 -11.83 -5.62 -0.30
CA VAL A 196 -12.84 -6.56 0.17
C VAL A 196 -12.46 -7.96 -0.28
N SER A 197 -11.97 -8.78 0.63
CA SER A 197 -11.54 -10.15 0.35
C SER A 197 -12.58 -11.15 0.85
N PHE A 198 -12.88 -12.16 0.02
CA PHE A 198 -13.92 -13.13 0.28
C PHE A 198 -13.62 -14.48 -0.39
N GLN A 199 -14.21 -15.53 0.13
CA GLN A 199 -14.15 -16.89 -0.42
C GLN A 199 -15.52 -17.29 -0.94
N ILE A 200 -15.54 -18.15 -1.97
CA ILE A 200 -16.76 -18.75 -2.51
C ILE A 200 -16.66 -20.25 -2.31
N ALA A 201 -17.66 -20.85 -1.67
CA ALA A 201 -17.73 -22.28 -1.48
C ALA A 201 -17.92 -23.03 -2.83
N GLY A 202 -17.40 -24.26 -2.91
CA GLY A 202 -17.52 -25.09 -4.09
C GLY A 202 -16.17 -25.53 -4.66
N GLU A 203 -16.20 -26.25 -5.77
CA GLU A 203 -15.00 -26.83 -6.40
C GLU A 203 -14.24 -25.86 -7.32
N ARG A 204 -14.85 -24.72 -7.65
CA ARG A 204 -14.27 -23.74 -8.57
C ARG A 204 -13.20 -22.92 -7.86
N ASN A 205 -11.97 -22.99 -8.36
CA ASN A 205 -10.87 -22.21 -7.79
C ASN A 205 -11.00 -20.70 -8.08
N PRO A 206 -10.35 -19.81 -7.29
CA PRO A 206 -10.43 -18.36 -7.46
C PRO A 206 -10.04 -17.86 -8.85
N ALA A 207 -9.01 -18.43 -9.48
CA ALA A 207 -8.56 -18.01 -10.82
C ALA A 207 -9.64 -18.24 -11.89
N SER A 208 -10.42 -19.32 -11.79
CA SER A 208 -11.55 -19.59 -12.70
C SER A 208 -12.68 -18.58 -12.50
N TRP A 209 -12.90 -18.10 -11.27
CA TRP A 209 -13.85 -17.03 -11.00
C TRP A 209 -13.40 -15.72 -11.64
N VAL A 210 -12.14 -15.34 -11.49
CA VAL A 210 -11.56 -14.13 -12.12
C VAL A 210 -11.72 -14.20 -13.64
N GLN A 211 -11.43 -15.34 -14.25
CA GLN A 211 -11.58 -15.54 -15.69
C GLN A 211 -13.04 -15.39 -16.14
N GLY A 212 -13.99 -15.98 -15.42
CA GLY A 212 -15.42 -15.91 -15.74
C GLY A 212 -15.96 -14.49 -15.62
N LEU A 213 -15.66 -13.80 -14.53
CA LEU A 213 -16.05 -12.40 -14.32
C LEU A 213 -15.38 -11.47 -15.35
N GLY A 214 -14.10 -11.70 -15.69
CA GLY A 214 -13.38 -10.96 -16.71
C GLY A 214 -13.99 -11.07 -18.10
N ALA A 215 -14.60 -12.23 -18.46
CA ALA A 215 -15.34 -12.39 -19.71
C ALA A 215 -16.56 -11.45 -19.80
N ASN A 216 -17.12 -11.02 -18.67
CA ASN A 216 -18.20 -10.05 -18.55
C ASN A 216 -17.70 -8.62 -18.24
N GLY A 217 -16.36 -8.37 -18.37
CA GLY A 217 -15.75 -7.06 -18.15
C GLY A 217 -15.54 -6.70 -16.68
N ILE A 218 -15.70 -7.64 -15.75
CA ILE A 218 -15.56 -7.41 -14.31
C ILE A 218 -14.21 -7.99 -13.84
N TRP A 219 -13.27 -7.12 -13.50
CA TRP A 219 -11.93 -7.49 -13.13
C TRP A 219 -11.72 -7.37 -11.62
N ILE A 220 -11.60 -8.52 -10.95
CA ILE A 220 -11.18 -8.66 -9.56
C ILE A 220 -9.88 -9.47 -9.49
N ARG A 221 -9.40 -9.76 -8.31
CA ARG A 221 -8.13 -10.47 -8.12
C ARG A 221 -8.36 -11.79 -7.40
N ASP A 222 -7.66 -12.85 -7.84
CA ASP A 222 -7.43 -14.05 -7.06
C ASP A 222 -6.17 -13.90 -6.19
N LEU A 223 -6.20 -14.48 -5.02
CA LEU A 223 -5.08 -14.49 -4.06
C LEU A 223 -4.80 -15.93 -3.65
N ALA A 224 -3.51 -16.25 -3.50
CA ALA A 224 -3.07 -17.59 -3.12
C ALA A 224 -2.97 -17.78 -1.60
N ASP A 225 -2.72 -16.70 -0.84
CA ASP A 225 -2.56 -16.76 0.61
C ASP A 225 -3.19 -15.50 1.27
N PRO A 226 -4.29 -15.67 2.00
CA PRO A 226 -5.18 -16.85 1.97
C PRO A 226 -5.81 -17.03 0.58
N GLU A 227 -6.12 -18.27 0.20
CA GLU A 227 -6.80 -18.54 -1.07
C GLU A 227 -8.19 -17.89 -1.05
N CYS A 228 -8.39 -16.86 -1.88
CA CYS A 228 -9.62 -16.07 -1.90
C CYS A 228 -9.70 -15.19 -3.16
N LEU A 229 -10.84 -14.51 -3.30
CA LEU A 229 -11.05 -13.42 -4.24
C LEU A 229 -10.95 -12.07 -3.52
N ARG A 230 -10.53 -11.03 -4.23
CA ARG A 230 -10.46 -9.68 -3.69
C ARG A 230 -11.02 -8.66 -4.69
N ALA A 231 -12.09 -7.99 -4.30
CA ALA A 231 -12.59 -6.79 -4.96
C ALA A 231 -11.90 -5.53 -4.40
N CYS A 232 -11.79 -4.49 -5.23
CA CYS A 232 -11.23 -3.20 -4.85
C CYS A 232 -12.24 -2.10 -5.16
N THR A 233 -12.50 -1.23 -4.20
CA THR A 233 -13.33 -0.03 -4.39
C THR A 233 -12.49 1.22 -4.23
N HIS A 234 -12.61 2.14 -5.19
CA HIS A 234 -11.91 3.43 -5.21
C HIS A 234 -12.92 4.58 -5.19
N VAL A 235 -12.45 5.83 -5.08
CA VAL A 235 -13.34 7.00 -5.17
C VAL A 235 -14.12 7.05 -6.49
N CYS A 236 -13.53 6.56 -7.58
CA CYS A 236 -14.16 6.50 -8.89
C CYS A 236 -15.07 5.30 -9.12
N THR A 237 -15.06 4.27 -8.25
CA THR A 237 -15.96 3.11 -8.39
C THR A 237 -17.41 3.55 -8.30
N THR A 238 -18.24 3.15 -9.24
CA THR A 238 -19.66 3.51 -9.30
C THR A 238 -20.55 2.47 -8.62
N THR A 239 -21.79 2.86 -8.34
CA THR A 239 -22.79 1.92 -7.80
C THR A 239 -23.16 0.85 -8.83
N GLU A 240 -23.18 1.21 -10.11
CA GLU A 240 -23.46 0.31 -11.21
C GLU A 240 -22.41 -0.79 -11.33
N GLU A 241 -21.12 -0.46 -11.17
CA GLU A 241 -20.02 -1.44 -11.16
C GLU A 241 -20.12 -2.39 -9.96
N ILE A 242 -20.48 -1.87 -8.79
CA ILE A 242 -20.71 -2.69 -7.59
C ILE A 242 -21.89 -3.66 -7.85
N ASN A 243 -23.00 -3.15 -8.37
CA ASN A 243 -24.19 -3.96 -8.65
C ASN A 243 -23.89 -5.03 -9.71
N ALA A 244 -23.11 -4.71 -10.73
CA ALA A 244 -22.71 -5.68 -11.75
C ALA A 244 -21.91 -6.84 -11.15
N LEU A 245 -20.93 -6.54 -10.28
CA LEU A 245 -20.17 -7.58 -9.56
C LEU A 245 -21.09 -8.48 -8.72
N LEU A 246 -21.99 -7.87 -7.94
CA LEU A 246 -22.87 -8.61 -7.03
C LEU A 246 -23.89 -9.47 -7.79
N LEU A 247 -24.40 -9.00 -8.93
CA LEU A 247 -25.31 -9.76 -9.78
C LEU A 247 -24.63 -11.01 -10.34
N GLU A 248 -23.42 -10.87 -10.87
CA GLU A 248 -22.66 -12.01 -11.39
C GLU A 248 -22.32 -13.03 -10.30
N LEU A 249 -21.93 -12.57 -9.10
CA LEU A 249 -21.65 -13.47 -7.99
C LEU A 249 -22.91 -14.19 -7.49
N GLY A 250 -24.04 -13.49 -7.37
CA GLY A 250 -25.32 -14.07 -6.93
C GLY A 250 -25.95 -15.03 -7.95
N GLY A 251 -25.80 -14.75 -9.25
CA GLY A 251 -26.31 -15.61 -10.31
C GLY A 251 -25.52 -16.90 -10.51
N CYS A 252 -24.30 -16.98 -10.03
CA CYS A 252 -23.44 -18.17 -10.18
C CYS A 252 -23.46 -19.12 -8.97
N THR A 253 -24.07 -18.72 -7.85
CA THR A 253 -24.17 -19.54 -6.62
C THR A 253 -25.54 -20.25 -6.50
N SER A 254 -26.48 -19.97 -7.37
CA SER A 254 -27.78 -20.65 -7.52
C SER A 254 -27.72 -21.67 -8.66
#